data_f447a89391437350be1aea9e46a912de
#
_entry.id   f447a89391437350be1aea9e46a912de
#
_cell.length_a   1.000
_cell.length_b   1.000
_cell.length_c   1.000
_cell.angle_alpha   90.00
_cell.angle_beta   90.00
_cell.angle_gamma   90.00
#
_symmetry.space_group_name_H-M   'P 1'
#
loop_
_entity.id
_entity.type
_entity.pdbx_description
1 polymer ?
#
loop_
_entity_poly.entity_id
_entity_poly.type
_entity_poly.pdbx_seq_one_letter_code
_entity_poly.pdbx_strand_id
1 'polypeptide(L)'
;ASYKLADGLNLSGTFGMNTTLNKSTNLTPFGYAVDGKMGYAPQGALSKGKNDRKVYTMDVKGDYAKNFGDISTESVVGFQAFQTITKNMSGGGQQFPGPGLQVLGALGSNSAGSGFSEVIEAGLMMQTRVGYMDWLYATAGIRQDANSAFGADFSTITYPRFNVSFIPTAMTGGAIGPMSTLRLRMAWGQAGQQPGAFDQYTTFLPWASEFGPGLSPGNVGDPSLKPEVSTEIEFGGEVAFL
;
A
#
# COMPACT_ATOMS: atom_id res chain seq x y z
N ALA A 1 -20.91 -4.96 -5.40
CA ALA A 1 -22.37 -4.93 -5.27
C ALA A 1 -22.77 -3.68 -4.53
N SER A 2 -23.91 -3.08 -4.87
CA SER A 2 -24.52 -1.96 -4.16
C SER A 2 -26.00 -2.21 -3.95
N TYR A 3 -26.51 -1.75 -2.82
CA TYR A 3 -27.91 -1.92 -2.43
C TYR A 3 -28.44 -0.64 -1.77
N LYS A 4 -29.60 -0.14 -2.23
CA LYS A 4 -30.29 1.00 -1.61
C LYS A 4 -31.13 0.47 -0.45
N LEU A 5 -30.76 0.80 0.79
CA LEU A 5 -31.44 0.37 2.01
C LEU A 5 -32.67 1.23 2.31
N ALA A 6 -32.54 2.55 2.09
CA ALA A 6 -33.60 3.53 2.31
C ALA A 6 -33.31 4.78 1.47
N ASP A 7 -34.20 5.79 1.51
CA ASP A 7 -33.92 7.07 0.88
C ASP A 7 -32.70 7.73 1.52
N GLY A 8 -31.73 8.06 0.65
CA GLY A 8 -30.44 8.62 1.05
C GLY A 8 -29.46 7.62 1.67
N LEU A 9 -29.84 6.36 1.93
CA LEU A 9 -28.96 5.36 2.53
C LEU A 9 -28.65 4.22 1.57
N ASN A 10 -27.37 4.10 1.20
CA ASN A 10 -26.87 3.04 0.35
C ASN A 10 -25.81 2.21 1.08
N LEU A 11 -25.77 0.93 0.79
CA LEU A 11 -24.72 0.02 1.20
C LEU A 11 -24.00 -0.51 -0.03
N SER A 12 -22.68 -0.52 -0.02
CA SER A 12 -21.89 -1.11 -1.10
C SER A 12 -20.79 -1.99 -0.55
N GLY A 13 -20.45 -3.03 -1.31
CA GLY A 13 -19.36 -3.93 -0.98
C GLY A 13 -18.63 -4.38 -2.23
N THR A 14 -17.31 -4.42 -2.13
CA THR A 14 -16.40 -4.92 -3.16
C THR A 14 -15.45 -5.91 -2.54
N PHE A 15 -15.31 -7.06 -3.20
CA PHE A 15 -14.25 -8.02 -2.91
C PHE A 15 -13.42 -8.19 -4.17
N GLY A 16 -12.10 -8.12 -4.03
CA GLY A 16 -11.16 -8.22 -5.13
C GLY A 16 -10.00 -9.18 -4.82
N MET A 17 -9.45 -9.79 -5.85
CA MET A 17 -8.22 -10.54 -5.80
C MET A 17 -7.35 -10.16 -7.00
N ASN A 18 -6.09 -9.85 -6.72
CA ASN A 18 -5.07 -9.65 -7.73
C ASN A 18 -3.96 -10.67 -7.53
N THR A 19 -3.55 -11.36 -8.58
CA THR A 19 -2.44 -12.30 -8.56
C THR A 19 -1.40 -11.88 -9.59
N THR A 20 -0.17 -11.68 -9.13
CA THR A 20 0.98 -11.37 -9.98
C THR A 20 2.00 -12.48 -9.85
N LEU A 21 2.29 -13.14 -10.97
CA LEU A 21 3.30 -14.20 -11.05
C LEU A 21 4.44 -13.73 -11.95
N ASN A 22 5.58 -13.42 -11.35
CA ASN A 22 6.82 -13.09 -12.06
C ASN A 22 7.75 -14.30 -12.09
N LYS A 23 8.23 -14.64 -13.28
CA LYS A 23 9.27 -15.66 -13.48
C LYS A 23 10.46 -14.99 -14.15
N SER A 24 11.64 -15.24 -13.64
CA SER A 24 12.90 -14.77 -14.22
C SER A 24 13.83 -15.95 -14.54
N THR A 25 14.57 -15.80 -15.60
CA THR A 25 15.65 -16.73 -15.95
C THR A 25 16.80 -15.91 -16.52
N ASN A 26 17.97 -16.01 -15.89
CA ASN A 26 19.21 -15.44 -16.38
C ASN A 26 20.18 -16.57 -16.69
N LEU A 27 20.66 -16.60 -17.92
CA LEU A 27 21.57 -17.63 -18.41
C LEU A 27 22.83 -16.97 -18.95
N THR A 28 23.97 -17.38 -18.43
CA THR A 28 25.29 -17.19 -19.07
C THR A 28 25.66 -18.52 -19.72
N PRO A 29 25.75 -18.61 -21.05
CA PRO A 29 26.06 -19.87 -21.72
C PRO A 29 27.47 -20.39 -21.37
N PHE A 30 27.64 -21.70 -21.48
CA PHE A 30 28.96 -22.32 -21.40
C PHE A 30 29.85 -21.76 -22.52
N GLY A 31 31.09 -21.38 -22.22
CA GLY A 31 32.05 -20.80 -23.18
C GLY A 31 31.77 -19.33 -23.53
N TYR A 32 30.89 -18.62 -22.78
CA TYR A 32 30.61 -17.22 -23.05
C TYR A 32 31.87 -16.36 -22.94
N ALA A 33 32.18 -15.64 -23.99
CA ALA A 33 33.31 -14.72 -24.07
C ALA A 33 32.87 -13.38 -24.68
N VAL A 34 33.46 -12.29 -24.26
CA VAL A 34 33.30 -10.95 -24.82
C VAL A 34 34.61 -10.46 -25.33
N ASP A 35 34.69 -10.00 -26.59
CA ASP A 35 35.87 -9.51 -27.25
C ASP A 35 37.08 -10.49 -27.18
N GLY A 36 36.79 -11.79 -27.34
CA GLY A 36 37.80 -12.86 -27.28
C GLY A 36 38.31 -13.17 -25.88
N LYS A 37 37.82 -12.50 -24.85
CA LYS A 37 38.16 -12.78 -23.44
C LYS A 37 37.03 -13.60 -22.80
N MET A 38 37.41 -14.64 -22.03
CA MET A 38 36.47 -15.42 -21.24
C MET A 38 35.74 -14.52 -20.25
N GLY A 39 34.41 -14.59 -20.23
CA GLY A 39 33.59 -13.86 -19.27
C GLY A 39 33.75 -14.32 -17.82
N TYR A 40 33.05 -13.68 -16.90
CA TYR A 40 33.11 -13.96 -15.45
C TYR A 40 32.82 -15.43 -15.09
N ALA A 41 31.94 -16.10 -15.85
CA ALA A 41 31.62 -17.52 -15.65
C ALA A 41 31.89 -18.31 -16.94
N PRO A 42 33.14 -18.69 -17.25
CA PRO A 42 33.48 -19.37 -18.50
C PRO A 42 32.77 -20.73 -18.68
N GLN A 43 32.45 -21.40 -17.58
CA GLN A 43 31.66 -22.64 -17.61
C GLN A 43 30.13 -22.38 -17.50
N GLY A 44 29.71 -21.13 -17.63
CA GLY A 44 28.34 -20.72 -17.61
C GLY A 44 27.74 -20.60 -16.22
N ALA A 45 26.59 -19.95 -16.17
CA ALA A 45 25.80 -19.73 -14.97
C ALA A 45 24.32 -19.71 -15.31
N LEU A 46 23.47 -20.12 -14.38
CA LEU A 46 22.03 -20.07 -14.50
C LEU A 46 21.40 -19.62 -13.21
N SER A 47 20.49 -18.65 -13.27
CA SER A 47 19.59 -18.36 -12.17
C SER A 47 18.14 -18.38 -12.65
N LYS A 48 17.26 -18.91 -11.81
CA LYS A 48 15.81 -18.91 -12.01
C LYS A 48 15.15 -18.38 -10.76
N GLY A 49 14.16 -17.52 -10.96
CA GLY A 49 13.35 -16.97 -9.88
C GLY A 49 11.86 -17.08 -10.17
N LYS A 50 11.08 -17.21 -9.12
CA LYS A 50 9.63 -17.12 -9.14
C LYS A 50 9.18 -16.26 -7.96
N ASN A 51 8.39 -15.22 -8.25
CA ASN A 51 7.72 -14.41 -7.25
C ASN A 51 6.21 -14.50 -7.52
N ASP A 52 5.46 -14.98 -6.52
CA ASP A 52 4.00 -15.09 -6.53
C ASP A 52 3.45 -14.16 -5.48
N ARG A 53 2.82 -13.07 -5.92
CA ARG A 53 2.19 -12.07 -5.05
C ARG A 53 0.69 -12.10 -5.25
N LYS A 54 -0.05 -12.29 -4.15
CA LYS A 54 -1.51 -12.25 -4.11
C LYS A 54 -1.95 -11.13 -3.20
N VAL A 55 -2.89 -10.31 -3.67
CA VAL A 55 -3.53 -9.26 -2.90
C VAL A 55 -5.02 -9.50 -2.89
N TYR A 56 -5.56 -9.71 -1.72
CA TYR A 56 -7.00 -9.73 -1.49
C TYR A 56 -7.42 -8.38 -0.96
N THR A 57 -8.54 -7.87 -1.46
CA THR A 57 -9.13 -6.60 -1.03
C THR A 57 -10.58 -6.81 -0.64
N MET A 58 -10.99 -6.19 0.44
CA MET A 58 -12.37 -6.10 0.88
C MET A 58 -12.67 -4.64 1.21
N ASP A 59 -13.75 -4.12 0.65
CA ASP A 59 -14.25 -2.78 0.92
C ASP A 59 -15.75 -2.87 1.14
N VAL A 60 -16.23 -2.39 2.27
CA VAL A 60 -17.65 -2.29 2.60
C VAL A 60 -17.90 -0.90 3.10
N LYS A 61 -18.91 -0.21 2.53
CA LYS A 61 -19.25 1.14 2.94
C LYS A 61 -20.77 1.38 2.93
N GLY A 62 -21.21 2.17 3.88
CA GLY A 62 -22.51 2.77 3.93
C GLY A 62 -22.41 4.26 3.67
N ASP A 63 -23.20 4.76 2.73
CA ASP A 63 -23.29 6.17 2.36
C ASP A 63 -24.67 6.68 2.75
N TYR A 64 -24.74 7.80 3.45
CA TYR A 64 -25.98 8.48 3.80
C TYR A 64 -25.94 9.92 3.33
N ALA A 65 -26.94 10.33 2.57
CA ALA A 65 -27.08 11.70 2.09
C ALA A 65 -28.53 12.19 2.33
N LYS A 66 -28.67 13.37 2.93
CA LYS A 66 -29.97 13.98 3.17
C LYS A 66 -29.88 15.50 3.27
N ASN A 67 -30.92 16.18 2.78
CA ASN A 67 -31.09 17.60 2.92
C ASN A 67 -32.14 17.91 3.99
N PHE A 68 -31.83 18.86 4.87
CA PHE A 68 -32.69 19.38 5.93
C PHE A 68 -32.85 20.89 5.76
N GLY A 69 -33.73 21.30 4.85
CA GLY A 69 -33.85 22.70 4.47
C GLY A 69 -32.55 23.20 3.83
N ASP A 70 -31.94 24.22 4.44
CA ASP A 70 -30.70 24.84 3.97
C ASP A 70 -29.43 24.03 4.32
N ILE A 71 -29.57 22.93 5.02
CA ILE A 71 -28.45 22.08 5.44
C ILE A 71 -28.44 20.82 4.59
N SER A 72 -27.34 20.54 3.91
CA SER A 72 -27.05 19.26 3.28
C SER A 72 -26.10 18.44 4.14
N THR A 73 -26.35 17.13 4.24
CA THR A 73 -25.45 16.21 4.97
C THR A 73 -25.10 15.03 4.07
N GLU A 74 -23.83 14.67 4.08
CA GLU A 74 -23.29 13.49 3.42
C GLU A 74 -22.36 12.77 4.42
N SER A 75 -22.72 11.54 4.79
CA SER A 75 -21.93 10.75 5.72
C SER A 75 -21.53 9.43 5.09
N VAL A 76 -20.32 8.99 5.36
CA VAL A 76 -19.79 7.70 4.92
C VAL A 76 -19.20 6.99 6.13
N VAL A 77 -19.57 5.73 6.31
CA VAL A 77 -18.90 4.79 7.22
C VAL A 77 -18.40 3.63 6.37
N GLY A 78 -17.14 3.29 6.48
CA GLY A 78 -16.53 2.26 5.66
C GLY A 78 -15.56 1.39 6.45
N PHE A 79 -15.50 0.13 6.05
CA PHE A 79 -14.48 -0.83 6.46
C PHE A 79 -13.71 -1.28 5.23
N GLN A 80 -12.39 -1.29 5.33
CA GLN A 80 -11.50 -1.69 4.26
C GLN A 80 -10.45 -2.65 4.82
N ALA A 81 -10.17 -3.74 4.10
CA ALA A 81 -9.14 -4.68 4.48
C ALA A 81 -8.34 -5.13 3.25
N PHE A 82 -7.04 -5.32 3.46
CA PHE A 82 -6.11 -5.86 2.48
C PHE A 82 -5.32 -7.00 3.12
N GLN A 83 -5.11 -8.06 2.36
CA GLN A 83 -4.17 -9.12 2.68
C GLN A 83 -3.21 -9.27 1.51
N THR A 84 -1.93 -9.05 1.76
CA THR A 84 -0.86 -9.25 0.77
C THR A 84 -0.04 -10.46 1.17
N ILE A 85 -0.02 -11.48 0.30
CA ILE A 85 0.79 -12.69 0.46
C ILE A 85 1.85 -12.68 -0.64
N THR A 86 3.11 -12.74 -0.26
CA THR A 86 4.25 -12.83 -1.18
C THR A 86 5.02 -14.10 -0.91
N LYS A 87 5.18 -14.93 -1.96
CA LYS A 87 6.01 -16.14 -1.95
C LYS A 87 7.09 -16.01 -3.00
N ASN A 88 8.33 -16.15 -2.61
CA ASN A 88 9.44 -16.17 -3.55
C ASN A 88 10.20 -17.49 -3.47
N MET A 89 10.72 -17.89 -4.59
CA MET A 89 11.65 -19.02 -4.73
C MET A 89 12.71 -18.62 -5.75
N SER A 90 13.93 -18.91 -5.45
CA SER A 90 15.05 -18.69 -6.36
C SER A 90 16.04 -19.85 -6.28
N GLY A 91 16.69 -20.10 -7.39
CA GLY A 91 17.80 -21.04 -7.45
C GLY A 91 18.78 -20.59 -8.51
N GLY A 92 20.05 -20.81 -8.27
CA GLY A 92 21.09 -20.44 -9.21
C GLY A 92 22.40 -21.11 -8.91
N GLY A 93 23.33 -20.98 -9.85
CA GLY A 93 24.67 -21.50 -9.67
C GLY A 93 25.48 -21.36 -10.95
N GLN A 94 26.64 -21.98 -10.93
CA GLN A 94 27.67 -21.88 -11.96
C GLN A 94 28.26 -23.26 -12.28
N GLN A 95 29.08 -23.30 -13.34
CA GLN A 95 29.88 -24.46 -13.73
C GLN A 95 29.02 -25.59 -14.33
N PHE A 96 28.49 -25.35 -15.54
CA PHE A 96 27.92 -26.44 -16.32
C PHE A 96 29.04 -27.46 -16.72
N PRO A 97 28.73 -28.75 -16.74
CA PRO A 97 29.69 -29.78 -17.17
C PRO A 97 30.00 -29.72 -18.68
N GLY A 98 29.20 -29.01 -19.46
CA GLY A 98 29.36 -28.84 -20.90
C GLY A 98 28.27 -27.95 -21.51
N PRO A 99 28.41 -27.67 -22.84
CA PRO A 99 27.40 -26.85 -23.53
C PRO A 99 26.06 -27.55 -23.65
N GLY A 100 24.97 -26.75 -23.74
CA GLY A 100 23.60 -27.25 -23.98
C GLY A 100 22.83 -27.66 -22.74
N LEU A 101 23.44 -27.80 -21.57
CA LEU A 101 22.77 -28.13 -20.31
C LEU A 101 22.31 -26.87 -19.61
N GLN A 102 21.00 -26.61 -19.59
CA GLN A 102 20.41 -25.40 -18.99
C GLN A 102 19.43 -25.76 -17.85
N VAL A 103 19.87 -26.65 -16.96
CA VAL A 103 19.11 -27.10 -15.80
C VAL A 103 19.87 -26.83 -14.50
N LEU A 104 19.17 -26.39 -13.45
CA LEU A 104 19.82 -26.05 -12.17
C LEU A 104 20.56 -27.21 -11.57
N GLY A 105 20.06 -28.43 -11.68
CA GLY A 105 20.70 -29.64 -11.14
C GLY A 105 21.98 -30.07 -11.82
N ALA A 106 22.34 -29.47 -12.99
CA ALA A 106 23.58 -29.77 -13.72
C ALA A 106 24.75 -28.83 -13.31
N LEU A 107 24.52 -27.86 -12.44
CA LEU A 107 25.53 -26.91 -12.01
C LEU A 107 26.46 -27.53 -10.96
N GLY A 108 27.78 -27.35 -11.13
CA GLY A 108 28.79 -27.82 -10.17
C GLY A 108 28.72 -27.10 -8.82
N SER A 109 28.27 -25.85 -8.83
CA SER A 109 27.96 -25.08 -7.63
C SER A 109 26.55 -24.52 -7.75
N ASN A 110 25.70 -24.78 -6.80
CA ASN A 110 24.33 -24.28 -6.82
C ASN A 110 23.85 -23.87 -5.42
N SER A 111 22.84 -22.99 -5.40
CA SER A 111 22.14 -22.57 -4.21
C SER A 111 20.66 -22.40 -4.52
N ALA A 112 19.82 -22.55 -3.51
CA ALA A 112 18.41 -22.28 -3.59
C ALA A 112 17.94 -21.54 -2.35
N GLY A 113 16.92 -20.71 -2.51
CA GLY A 113 16.31 -19.97 -1.42
C GLY A 113 14.81 -19.83 -1.63
N SER A 114 14.09 -19.66 -0.55
CA SER A 114 12.67 -19.32 -0.58
C SER A 114 12.34 -18.32 0.54
N GLY A 115 11.31 -17.54 0.32
CA GLY A 115 10.80 -16.59 1.29
C GLY A 115 9.27 -16.55 1.26
N PHE A 116 8.72 -16.17 2.40
CA PHE A 116 7.30 -15.97 2.60
C PHE A 116 7.09 -14.70 3.42
N SER A 117 6.13 -13.89 2.99
CA SER A 117 5.69 -12.71 3.72
C SER A 117 4.19 -12.57 3.59
N GLU A 118 3.53 -12.27 4.69
CA GLU A 118 2.11 -11.97 4.74
C GLU A 118 1.90 -10.71 5.57
N VAL A 119 1.13 -9.76 5.02
CA VAL A 119 0.73 -8.53 5.70
C VAL A 119 -0.77 -8.38 5.59
N ILE A 120 -1.42 -8.14 6.72
CA ILE A 120 -2.86 -7.85 6.82
C ILE A 120 -3.02 -6.42 7.32
N GLU A 121 -3.80 -5.66 6.59
CA GLU A 121 -4.15 -4.26 6.88
C GLU A 121 -5.66 -4.14 6.96
N ALA A 122 -6.17 -3.48 7.97
CA ALA A 122 -7.58 -3.21 8.10
C ALA A 122 -7.82 -1.79 8.60
N GLY A 123 -8.84 -1.13 8.08
CA GLY A 123 -9.18 0.23 8.46
C GLY A 123 -10.68 0.44 8.57
N LEU A 124 -11.09 1.09 9.64
CA LEU A 124 -12.43 1.64 9.80
C LEU A 124 -12.37 3.14 9.55
N MET A 125 -13.27 3.65 8.72
CA MET A 125 -13.34 5.08 8.44
C MET A 125 -14.76 5.61 8.64
N MET A 126 -14.83 6.84 9.12
CA MET A 126 -16.07 7.62 9.21
C MET A 126 -15.79 9.04 8.76
N GLN A 127 -16.68 9.59 7.96
CA GLN A 127 -16.62 10.97 7.52
C GLN A 127 -18.01 11.54 7.41
N THR A 128 -18.17 12.80 7.78
CA THR A 128 -19.39 13.57 7.55
C THR A 128 -19.04 14.93 6.95
N ARG A 129 -19.71 15.25 5.86
CA ARG A 129 -19.72 16.58 5.24
C ARG A 129 -21.06 17.23 5.55
N VAL A 130 -21.01 18.47 5.98
CA VAL A 130 -22.17 19.34 6.18
C VAL A 130 -22.02 20.53 5.26
N GLY A 131 -23.03 20.80 4.44
CA GLY A 131 -23.17 21.99 3.61
C GLY A 131 -24.25 22.90 4.16
N TYR A 132 -24.02 24.21 4.09
CA TYR A 132 -25.01 25.23 4.45
C TYR A 132 -25.21 26.20 3.29
N MET A 133 -26.44 26.29 2.80
CA MET A 133 -26.87 27.21 1.72
C MET A 133 -25.92 27.25 0.50
N ASP A 134 -25.26 26.13 0.19
CA ASP A 134 -24.33 25.97 -0.92
C ASP A 134 -23.09 26.90 -0.93
N TRP A 135 -22.88 27.69 0.14
CA TRP A 135 -21.72 28.58 0.24
C TRP A 135 -20.70 28.18 1.32
N LEU A 136 -21.09 27.34 2.29
CA LEU A 136 -20.19 26.84 3.33
C LEU A 136 -20.27 25.33 3.42
N TYR A 137 -19.12 24.67 3.36
CA TYR A 137 -19.02 23.23 3.54
C TYR A 137 -17.93 22.92 4.56
N ALA A 138 -18.25 22.08 5.51
CA ALA A 138 -17.30 21.55 6.48
C ALA A 138 -17.33 20.03 6.43
N THR A 139 -16.15 19.41 6.45
CA THR A 139 -16.02 17.96 6.51
C THR A 139 -15.14 17.58 7.68
N ALA A 140 -15.59 16.65 8.48
CA ALA A 140 -14.79 16.01 9.52
C ALA A 140 -14.77 14.51 9.29
N GLY A 141 -13.64 13.88 9.51
CA GLY A 141 -13.47 12.44 9.35
C GLY A 141 -12.39 11.89 10.27
N ILE A 142 -12.50 10.60 10.49
CA ILE A 142 -11.55 9.82 11.28
C ILE A 142 -11.33 8.48 10.59
N ARG A 143 -10.09 8.02 10.59
CA ARG A 143 -9.72 6.67 10.15
C ARG A 143 -8.94 6.00 11.26
N GLN A 144 -9.29 4.76 11.56
CA GLN A 144 -8.56 3.92 12.48
C GLN A 144 -8.02 2.72 11.71
N ASP A 145 -6.71 2.55 11.70
CA ASP A 145 -6.02 1.49 11.00
C ASP A 145 -5.37 0.50 11.95
N ALA A 146 -5.44 -0.77 11.59
CA ALA A 146 -4.71 -1.87 12.20
C ALA A 146 -3.83 -2.54 11.14
N ASN A 147 -2.64 -2.96 11.50
CA ASN A 147 -1.71 -3.66 10.62
C ASN A 147 -0.97 -4.74 11.39
N SER A 148 -0.83 -5.92 10.77
CA SER A 148 -0.08 -7.05 11.33
C SER A 148 1.42 -6.76 11.53
N ALA A 149 1.94 -5.69 10.91
CA ALA A 149 3.33 -5.24 11.07
C ALA A 149 3.52 -4.24 12.22
N PHE A 150 2.46 -3.80 12.90
CA PHE A 150 2.58 -2.94 14.08
C PHE A 150 3.20 -3.72 15.25
N GLY A 151 4.01 -3.04 16.06
CA GLY A 151 4.57 -3.61 17.28
C GLY A 151 3.49 -4.11 18.24
N ALA A 152 3.86 -5.01 19.14
CA ALA A 152 2.93 -5.68 20.07
C ALA A 152 2.13 -4.70 20.95
N ASP A 153 2.68 -3.50 21.22
CA ASP A 153 2.06 -2.44 22.02
C ASP A 153 1.07 -1.57 21.20
N PHE A 154 0.99 -1.78 19.89
CA PHE A 154 0.14 -1.00 18.98
C PHE A 154 -0.78 -1.91 18.17
N SER A 155 -2.04 -1.96 18.57
CA SER A 155 -3.06 -2.68 17.80
C SER A 155 -3.71 -1.81 16.73
N THR A 156 -3.85 -0.50 16.98
CA THR A 156 -4.53 0.43 16.08
C THR A 156 -3.95 1.85 16.17
N ILE A 157 -4.06 2.58 15.08
CA ILE A 157 -3.73 4.01 15.03
C ILE A 157 -4.88 4.80 14.42
N THR A 158 -5.03 6.04 14.88
CA THR A 158 -6.15 6.90 14.47
C THR A 158 -5.65 8.14 13.76
N TYR A 159 -6.24 8.43 12.59
CA TYR A 159 -5.90 9.57 11.73
C TYR A 159 -7.13 10.46 11.57
N PRO A 160 -7.20 11.60 12.28
CA PRO A 160 -8.24 12.59 12.08
C PRO A 160 -7.97 13.45 10.85
N ARG A 161 -9.04 13.96 10.24
CA ARG A 161 -8.99 14.92 9.14
C ARG A 161 -10.14 15.91 9.22
N PHE A 162 -9.90 17.12 8.76
CA PHE A 162 -10.88 18.19 8.72
C PHE A 162 -10.64 19.08 7.50
N ASN A 163 -11.71 19.54 6.85
CA ASN A 163 -11.61 20.57 5.83
C ASN A 163 -12.82 21.49 5.82
N VAL A 164 -12.61 22.70 5.33
CA VAL A 164 -13.62 23.72 5.13
C VAL A 164 -13.49 24.30 3.73
N SER A 165 -14.61 24.52 3.08
CA SER A 165 -14.72 25.28 1.81
C SER A 165 -15.75 26.36 1.99
N PHE A 166 -15.35 27.60 1.69
CA PHE A 166 -16.19 28.81 1.77
C PHE A 166 -16.27 29.47 0.40
N ILE A 167 -17.48 29.80 -0.06
CA ILE A 167 -17.76 30.38 -1.38
C ILE A 167 -18.44 31.75 -1.17
N PRO A 168 -17.67 32.84 -0.93
CA PRO A 168 -18.22 34.18 -0.69
C PRO A 168 -19.19 34.65 -1.78
N THR A 169 -18.92 34.35 -3.04
CA THR A 169 -19.79 34.73 -4.17
C THR A 169 -21.15 34.04 -4.10
N ALA A 170 -21.23 32.80 -3.64
CA ALA A 170 -22.52 32.14 -3.42
C ALA A 170 -23.27 32.71 -2.20
N MET A 171 -22.54 33.07 -1.13
CA MET A 171 -23.11 33.71 0.06
C MET A 171 -23.74 35.06 -0.27
N THR A 172 -23.15 35.87 -1.14
CA THR A 172 -23.68 37.18 -1.55
C THR A 172 -24.72 37.11 -2.69
N GLY A 173 -25.00 35.91 -3.17
CA GLY A 173 -25.97 35.69 -4.25
C GLY A 173 -25.45 36.05 -5.65
N GLY A 174 -24.15 36.25 -5.82
CA GLY A 174 -23.58 36.57 -7.14
C GLY A 174 -22.12 37.02 -7.12
N ALA A 175 -21.70 37.65 -8.19
CA ALA A 175 -20.35 38.16 -8.38
C ALA A 175 -19.93 39.20 -7.30
N ILE A 176 -18.70 39.17 -6.90
CA ILE A 176 -18.08 40.18 -6.01
C ILE A 176 -17.06 40.98 -6.84
N GLY A 177 -17.44 42.20 -7.23
CA GLY A 177 -16.65 42.99 -8.14
C GLY A 177 -16.46 42.27 -9.51
N PRO A 178 -15.22 42.13 -10.01
CA PRO A 178 -14.97 41.40 -11.26
C PRO A 178 -14.95 39.88 -11.11
N MET A 179 -15.08 39.35 -9.88
CA MET A 179 -15.01 37.94 -9.61
C MET A 179 -16.39 37.27 -9.71
N SER A 180 -16.58 36.41 -10.70
CA SER A 180 -17.81 35.62 -10.87
C SER A 180 -17.86 34.44 -9.89
N THR A 181 -16.70 33.92 -9.51
CA THR A 181 -16.58 32.87 -8.49
C THR A 181 -15.35 33.13 -7.63
N LEU A 182 -15.54 33.08 -6.32
CA LEU A 182 -14.44 33.04 -5.33
C LEU A 182 -14.71 31.86 -4.40
N ARG A 183 -13.75 30.95 -4.30
CA ARG A 183 -13.78 29.83 -3.34
C ARG A 183 -12.48 29.81 -2.52
N LEU A 184 -12.60 29.73 -1.23
CA LEU A 184 -11.49 29.57 -0.29
C LEU A 184 -11.58 28.18 0.35
N ARG A 185 -10.45 27.51 0.50
CA ARG A 185 -10.36 26.16 1.08
C ARG A 185 -9.24 26.08 2.11
N MET A 186 -9.50 25.31 3.14
CA MET A 186 -8.50 24.87 4.11
C MET A 186 -8.70 23.39 4.38
N ALA A 187 -7.62 22.64 4.43
CA ALA A 187 -7.62 21.25 4.86
C ALA A 187 -6.52 21.01 5.89
N TRP A 188 -6.80 20.13 6.82
CA TRP A 188 -5.87 19.60 7.80
C TRP A 188 -6.12 18.10 7.94
N GLY A 189 -5.05 17.33 8.02
CA GLY A 189 -5.17 15.89 8.19
C GLY A 189 -3.90 15.22 8.64
N GLN A 190 -4.06 14.00 9.12
CA GLN A 190 -2.97 13.09 9.45
C GLN A 190 -3.02 11.86 8.57
N ALA A 191 -1.84 11.36 8.21
CA ALA A 191 -1.64 10.10 7.50
C ALA A 191 -0.46 9.35 8.11
N GLY A 192 -0.49 8.02 8.05
CA GLY A 192 0.58 7.19 8.57
C GLY A 192 1.29 6.41 7.48
N GLN A 193 2.58 6.20 7.67
CA GLN A 193 3.36 5.24 6.91
C GLN A 193 3.60 4.00 7.77
N GLN A 194 3.30 2.83 7.19
CA GLN A 194 3.36 1.57 7.89
C GLN A 194 4.78 1.00 7.86
N PRO A 195 5.23 0.32 8.94
CA PRO A 195 6.50 -0.38 8.97
C PRO A 195 6.48 -1.64 8.07
N GLY A 196 7.66 -2.19 7.81
CA GLY A 196 7.80 -3.46 7.10
C GLY A 196 7.28 -4.65 7.90
N ALA A 197 6.92 -5.74 7.21
CA ALA A 197 6.25 -6.91 7.78
C ALA A 197 6.96 -7.57 8.97
N PHE A 198 8.28 -7.42 9.07
CA PHE A 198 9.11 -8.07 10.10
C PHE A 198 9.88 -7.08 10.97
N ASP A 199 9.67 -5.77 10.82
CA ASP A 199 10.46 -4.76 11.52
C ASP A 199 10.29 -4.79 13.04
N GLN A 200 9.16 -5.30 13.52
CA GLN A 200 8.92 -5.52 14.95
C GLN A 200 9.62 -6.78 15.53
N TYR A 201 10.03 -7.73 14.67
CA TYR A 201 10.57 -9.02 15.11
C TYR A 201 12.08 -9.10 14.94
N THR A 202 12.75 -9.68 15.93
CA THR A 202 14.11 -10.17 15.73
C THR A 202 14.07 -11.39 14.83
N THR A 203 14.73 -11.31 13.70
CA THR A 203 14.79 -12.39 12.71
C THR A 203 16.16 -13.04 12.69
N PHE A 204 16.20 -14.29 12.26
CA PHE A 204 17.45 -15.04 12.09
C PHE A 204 17.55 -15.56 10.66
N LEU A 205 18.74 -15.45 10.10
CA LEU A 205 19.07 -15.97 8.78
C LEU A 205 19.71 -17.35 8.92
N PRO A 206 19.24 -18.33 8.15
CA PRO A 206 19.91 -19.63 8.10
C PRO A 206 21.30 -19.49 7.47
N TRP A 207 22.26 -20.10 8.09
CA TRP A 207 23.65 -20.15 7.65
C TRP A 207 24.10 -21.60 7.51
N ALA A 208 24.65 -21.94 6.35
CA ALA A 208 25.27 -23.23 6.13
C ALA A 208 26.78 -23.08 6.15
N SER A 209 27.48 -23.82 6.99
CA SER A 209 28.93 -23.88 7.09
C SER A 209 29.42 -25.30 7.00
N GLU A 210 30.70 -25.49 6.87
CA GLU A 210 31.36 -26.83 6.96
C GLU A 210 31.19 -27.51 8.32
N PHE A 211 30.86 -26.78 9.37
CA PHE A 211 30.55 -27.30 10.70
C PHE A 211 29.05 -27.64 10.91
N GLY A 212 28.21 -27.44 9.87
CA GLY A 212 26.78 -27.73 9.91
C GLY A 212 25.91 -26.48 9.79
N PRO A 213 24.58 -26.67 9.87
CA PRO A 213 23.65 -25.58 9.79
C PRO A 213 23.67 -24.72 11.05
N GLY A 214 23.58 -23.41 10.88
CA GLY A 214 23.56 -22.43 11.94
C GLY A 214 22.56 -21.30 11.66
N LEU A 215 22.44 -20.38 12.59
CA LEU A 215 21.63 -19.17 12.47
C LEU A 215 22.51 -17.95 12.78
N SER A 216 22.40 -16.91 11.98
CA SER A 216 22.95 -15.60 12.31
C SER A 216 21.80 -14.60 12.55
N PRO A 217 21.97 -13.59 13.42
CA PRO A 217 21.01 -12.51 13.52
C PRO A 217 20.82 -11.82 12.16
N GLY A 218 19.57 -11.63 11.77
CA GLY A 218 19.17 -10.86 10.61
C GLY A 218 18.77 -9.44 11.00
N ASN A 219 17.48 -9.20 11.18
CA ASN A 219 16.96 -7.95 11.70
C ASN A 219 16.87 -7.98 13.22
N VAL A 220 17.28 -6.90 13.89
CA VAL A 220 17.01 -6.67 15.31
C VAL A 220 15.69 -5.91 15.38
N GLY A 221 14.59 -6.62 15.69
CA GLY A 221 13.26 -6.02 15.73
C GLY A 221 13.07 -5.11 16.94
N ASP A 222 12.13 -4.17 16.80
CA ASP A 222 11.66 -3.34 17.90
C ASP A 222 10.17 -3.64 18.17
N PRO A 223 9.82 -4.36 19.25
CA PRO A 223 8.43 -4.64 19.61
C PRO A 223 7.61 -3.40 19.92
N SER A 224 8.26 -2.26 20.21
CA SER A 224 7.61 -0.95 20.47
C SER A 224 7.46 -0.08 19.21
N LEU A 225 7.74 -0.62 18.02
CA LEU A 225 7.71 0.10 16.76
C LEU A 225 6.35 0.75 16.50
N LYS A 226 6.40 2.04 16.23
CA LYS A 226 5.23 2.87 15.91
C LYS A 226 5.24 3.23 14.43
N PRO A 227 4.07 3.33 13.79
CA PRO A 227 3.99 3.94 12.47
C PRO A 227 4.45 5.40 12.50
N GLU A 228 5.05 5.85 11.41
CA GLU A 228 5.31 7.27 11.22
C GLU A 228 4.01 8.00 10.94
N VAL A 229 3.81 9.17 11.55
CA VAL A 229 2.63 10.01 11.34
C VAL A 229 3.05 11.33 10.74
N SER A 230 2.53 11.62 9.56
CA SER A 230 2.64 12.92 8.90
C SER A 230 1.40 13.75 9.18
N THR A 231 1.60 15.05 9.40
CA THR A 231 0.51 16.04 9.55
C THR A 231 0.66 17.08 8.45
N GLU A 232 -0.42 17.34 7.73
CA GLU A 232 -0.46 18.27 6.62
C GLU A 232 -1.53 19.32 6.83
N ILE A 233 -1.22 20.55 6.41
CA ILE A 233 -2.14 21.69 6.38
C ILE A 233 -2.06 22.30 5.00
N GLU A 234 -3.21 22.43 4.34
CA GLU A 234 -3.33 23.02 3.01
C GLU A 234 -4.26 24.23 3.02
N PHE A 235 -3.92 25.24 2.25
CA PHE A 235 -4.77 26.39 1.92
C PHE A 235 -4.89 26.53 0.41
N GLY A 236 -6.08 26.78 -0.07
CA GLY A 236 -6.34 26.95 -1.49
C GLY A 236 -7.37 28.03 -1.78
N GLY A 237 -7.23 28.65 -2.94
CA GLY A 237 -8.20 29.60 -3.48
C GLY A 237 -8.45 29.35 -4.96
N GLU A 238 -9.69 29.53 -5.38
CA GLU A 238 -10.12 29.51 -6.78
C GLU A 238 -10.84 30.82 -7.08
N VAL A 239 -10.44 31.46 -8.17
CA VAL A 239 -11.07 32.71 -8.64
C VAL A 239 -11.40 32.56 -10.11
N ALA A 240 -12.65 32.85 -10.48
CA ALA A 240 -13.07 33.07 -11.88
C ALA A 240 -13.50 34.52 -12.04
N PHE A 241 -13.19 35.09 -13.17
CA PHE A 241 -13.57 36.45 -13.55
C PHE A 241 -14.71 36.46 -14.59
N LEU A 242 -15.47 37.57 -14.61
CA LEU A 242 -16.52 37.82 -15.59
C LEU A 242 -15.96 38.03 -16.99
#